data_8dfdd0d7735908d9fe281b0947b39f38
#
_entry.id   8dfdd0d7735908d9fe281b0947b39f38
#
_cell.length_a   1.000
_cell.length_b   1.000
_cell.length_c   1.000
_cell.angle_alpha   90.00
_cell.angle_beta   90.00
_cell.angle_gamma   90.00
#
_symmetry.space_group_name_H-M   'P 1'
#
loop_
_entity.id
_entity.type
_entity.pdbx_description
1 polymer ?
#
loop_
_entity_poly.entity_id
_entity_poly.type
_entity_poly.pdbx_seq_one_letter_code
_entity_poly.pdbx_strand_id
1 'polypeptide(L)'
;MECKVAVISGDGIGPEIIREAKKVLDKVGQIYGHMFHYTEVLMGGCSIDAYGVPLTDEALETAKANDAVLLGAVGGDVGNSRWYQVAPNLRPEAGLLAIRKGLNLFANMRPAYLYKELADACPIKKEIIGDGFDMVIMRELTGGLYFGERYTKEIDGLMTAVDTLT
;
A
#
# COMPACT_ATOMS: atom_id res chain seq x y z
N MET A 1 19.23 -18.33 1.31
CA MET A 1 19.10 -16.95 0.81
C MET A 1 18.89 -16.05 2.02
N GLU A 2 19.60 -14.93 2.09
CA GLU A 2 19.33 -13.86 3.05
C GLU A 2 18.52 -12.77 2.38
N CYS A 3 17.55 -12.22 3.07
CA CYS A 3 16.67 -11.17 2.56
C CYS A 3 16.41 -10.13 3.67
N LYS A 4 16.67 -8.87 3.35
CA LYS A 4 16.38 -7.73 4.23
C LYS A 4 14.98 -7.21 3.91
N VAL A 5 14.14 -7.10 4.92
CA VAL A 5 12.73 -6.71 4.75
C VAL A 5 12.43 -5.50 5.63
N ALA A 6 12.11 -4.38 5.01
CA ALA A 6 11.52 -3.27 5.74
C ALA A 6 10.07 -3.63 6.09
N VAL A 7 9.70 -3.50 7.35
CA VAL A 7 8.38 -3.86 7.85
C VAL A 7 7.61 -2.60 8.21
N ILE A 8 6.52 -2.40 7.53
CA ILE A 8 5.57 -1.31 7.80
C ILE A 8 4.31 -1.94 8.38
N SER A 9 4.27 -2.06 9.70
CA SER A 9 3.08 -2.57 10.39
C SER A 9 1.87 -1.66 10.13
N GLY A 10 2.10 -0.35 10.12
CA GLY A 10 1.08 0.66 9.84
C GLY A 10 0.05 0.81 10.96
N ASP A 11 -1.21 0.92 10.60
CA ASP A 11 -2.31 1.35 11.47
C ASP A 11 -3.35 0.25 11.70
N GLY A 12 -4.19 0.44 12.70
CA GLY A 12 -5.37 -0.41 12.97
C GLY A 12 -5.02 -1.88 13.12
N ILE A 13 -5.50 -2.72 12.21
CA ILE A 13 -5.23 -4.17 12.18
C ILE A 13 -3.82 -4.53 11.68
N GLY A 14 -3.10 -3.56 11.11
CA GLY A 14 -1.80 -3.77 10.50
C GLY A 14 -0.79 -4.53 11.36
N PRO A 15 -0.55 -4.12 12.63
CA PRO A 15 0.38 -4.84 13.52
C PRO A 15 0.00 -6.31 13.75
N GLU A 16 -1.30 -6.63 13.79
CA GLU A 16 -1.76 -8.01 13.98
C GLU A 16 -1.44 -8.87 12.75
N ILE A 17 -1.81 -8.40 11.56
CA ILE A 17 -1.58 -9.16 10.31
C ILE A 17 -0.09 -9.29 10.00
N ILE A 18 0.73 -8.27 10.29
CA ILE A 18 2.18 -8.34 10.12
C ILE A 18 2.80 -9.38 11.05
N ARG A 19 2.36 -9.44 12.30
CA ARG A 19 2.83 -10.48 13.23
C ARG A 19 2.59 -11.89 12.69
N GLU A 20 1.42 -12.15 12.12
CA GLU A 20 1.10 -13.46 11.55
C GLU A 20 1.88 -13.70 10.25
N ALA A 21 2.04 -12.69 9.40
CA ALA A 21 2.85 -12.79 8.19
C ALA A 21 4.33 -13.12 8.49
N LYS A 22 4.92 -12.50 9.52
CA LYS A 22 6.29 -12.80 9.97
C LYS A 22 6.43 -14.26 10.43
N LYS A 23 5.45 -14.81 11.17
CA LYS A 23 5.46 -16.24 11.55
C LYS A 23 5.53 -17.16 10.34
N VAL A 24 4.77 -16.84 9.27
CA VAL A 24 4.80 -17.62 8.03
C VAL A 24 6.15 -17.52 7.35
N LEU A 25 6.71 -16.31 7.20
CA LEU A 25 8.02 -16.09 6.61
C LEU A 25 9.12 -16.83 7.39
N ASP A 26 9.12 -16.73 8.72
CA ASP A 26 10.07 -17.42 9.59
C ASP A 26 9.96 -18.95 9.44
N LYS A 27 8.73 -19.46 9.31
CA LYS A 27 8.52 -20.89 9.08
C LYS A 27 9.01 -21.34 7.70
N VAL A 28 8.79 -20.56 6.67
CA VAL A 28 9.34 -20.79 5.32
C VAL A 28 10.86 -20.75 5.38
N GLY A 29 11.43 -19.78 6.09
CA GLY A 29 12.88 -19.68 6.30
C GLY A 29 13.47 -20.94 6.93
N GLN A 30 12.82 -21.46 7.99
CA GLN A 30 13.24 -22.72 8.66
C GLN A 30 13.18 -23.93 7.73
N ILE A 31 12.13 -24.05 6.90
CA ILE A 31 11.93 -25.22 6.02
C ILE A 31 12.90 -25.19 4.84
N TYR A 32 13.10 -24.02 4.23
CA TYR A 32 13.84 -23.88 2.97
C TYR A 32 15.24 -23.27 3.12
N GLY A 33 15.70 -23.01 4.33
CA GLY A 33 17.04 -22.45 4.59
C GLY A 33 17.16 -21.00 4.17
N HIS A 34 16.12 -20.18 4.39
CA HIS A 34 16.15 -18.74 4.15
C HIS A 34 16.25 -17.98 5.48
N MET A 35 16.86 -16.80 5.45
CA MET A 35 16.96 -15.92 6.61
C MET A 35 16.37 -14.56 6.25
N PHE A 36 15.40 -14.11 7.05
CA PHE A 36 14.75 -12.81 6.90
C PHE A 36 15.21 -11.88 8.01
N HIS A 37 15.73 -10.71 7.64
CA HIS A 37 16.14 -9.65 8.55
C HIS A 37 15.11 -8.53 8.48
N TYR A 38 14.41 -8.28 9.58
CA TYR A 38 13.32 -7.30 9.63
C TYR A 38 13.79 -5.98 10.19
N THR A 39 13.49 -4.87 9.49
CA THR A 39 13.69 -3.50 9.95
C THR A 39 12.35 -2.80 10.02
N GLU A 40 11.91 -2.43 11.22
CA GLU A 40 10.62 -1.75 11.42
C GLU A 40 10.68 -0.31 10.91
N VAL A 41 9.62 0.11 10.19
CA VAL A 41 9.47 1.44 9.59
C VAL A 41 8.08 1.97 9.90
N LEU A 42 7.97 3.21 10.38
CA LEU A 42 6.70 3.86 10.62
C LEU A 42 6.18 4.53 9.34
N MET A 43 4.91 4.27 9.00
CA MET A 43 4.19 4.93 7.92
C MET A 43 2.69 4.93 8.20
N GLY A 44 2.02 5.98 7.76
CA GLY A 44 0.58 6.16 7.97
C GLY A 44 0.26 6.97 9.21
N GLY A 45 -0.84 6.64 9.89
CA GLY A 45 -1.29 7.31 11.09
C GLY A 45 -0.30 7.21 12.25
N CYS A 46 0.35 6.06 12.42
CA CYS A 46 1.38 5.88 13.45
C CYS A 46 2.61 6.80 13.21
N SER A 47 2.97 7.07 11.96
CA SER A 47 4.03 8.03 11.62
C SER A 47 3.57 9.48 11.88
N ILE A 48 2.32 9.81 11.55
CA ILE A 48 1.74 11.13 11.87
C ILE A 48 1.76 11.37 13.38
N ASP A 49 1.43 10.38 14.18
CA ASP A 49 1.44 10.49 15.64
C ASP A 49 2.84 10.70 16.21
N ALA A 50 3.85 10.10 15.61
CA ALA A 50 5.24 10.18 16.06
C ALA A 50 5.98 11.43 15.52
N TYR A 51 5.73 11.80 14.26
CA TYR A 51 6.56 12.77 13.52
C TYR A 51 5.75 13.89 12.85
N GLY A 52 4.43 13.87 12.89
CA GLY A 52 3.57 14.85 12.25
C GLY A 52 3.41 14.67 10.73
N VAL A 53 4.03 13.67 10.15
CA VAL A 53 3.99 13.38 8.71
C VAL A 53 3.71 11.90 8.46
N PRO A 54 3.00 11.54 7.36
CA PRO A 54 2.62 10.15 7.10
C PRO A 54 3.77 9.25 6.66
N LEU A 55 4.88 9.81 6.21
CA LEU A 55 6.13 9.14 5.85
C LEU A 55 7.28 10.12 6.00
N THR A 56 8.33 9.76 6.73
CA THR A 56 9.56 10.55 6.81
C THR A 56 10.54 10.16 5.71
N ASP A 57 11.46 11.08 5.37
CA ASP A 57 12.53 10.77 4.40
C ASP A 57 13.43 9.63 4.89
N GLU A 58 13.71 9.56 6.20
CA GLU A 58 14.48 8.48 6.82
C GLU A 58 13.79 7.12 6.66
N ALA A 59 12.46 7.08 6.86
CA ALA A 59 11.67 5.87 6.66
C ALA A 59 11.71 5.40 5.20
N LEU A 60 11.62 6.33 4.24
CA LEU A 60 11.74 6.04 2.82
C LEU A 60 13.13 5.50 2.45
N GLU A 61 14.19 6.13 2.93
CA GLU A 61 15.57 5.67 2.67
C GLU A 61 15.84 4.30 3.33
N THR A 62 15.28 4.05 4.51
CA THR A 62 15.33 2.73 5.14
C THR A 62 14.62 1.69 4.28
N ALA A 63 13.44 2.01 3.74
CA ALA A 63 12.73 1.10 2.84
C ALA A 63 13.53 0.80 1.57
N LYS A 64 14.19 1.80 0.97
CA LYS A 64 15.07 1.65 -0.21
C LYS A 64 16.31 0.78 0.06
N ALA A 65 16.83 0.80 1.28
CA ALA A 65 18.02 0.03 1.68
C ALA A 65 17.73 -1.47 1.91
N ASN A 66 16.47 -1.88 1.84
CA ASN A 66 16.02 -3.25 2.00
C ASN A 66 15.66 -3.89 0.66
N ASP A 67 15.68 -5.22 0.59
CA ASP A 67 15.37 -5.98 -0.63
C ASP A 67 13.87 -5.99 -0.92
N ALA A 68 13.03 -5.88 0.12
CA ALA A 68 11.58 -5.88 0.01
C ALA A 68 10.93 -5.05 1.13
N VAL A 69 9.67 -4.67 0.92
CA VAL A 69 8.83 -4.03 1.93
C VAL A 69 7.63 -4.92 2.21
N LEU A 70 7.44 -5.28 3.48
CA LEU A 70 6.25 -5.96 3.97
C LEU A 70 5.31 -4.92 4.60
N LEU A 71 4.18 -4.67 3.96
CA LEU A 71 3.20 -3.67 4.39
C LEU A 71 1.96 -4.33 4.98
N GLY A 72 1.56 -3.88 6.17
CA GLY A 72 0.32 -4.28 6.83
C GLY A 72 -0.90 -3.50 6.33
N ALA A 73 -1.35 -2.53 7.12
CA ALA A 73 -2.49 -1.68 6.78
C ALA A 73 -2.20 -0.23 7.11
N VAL A 74 -2.76 0.70 6.34
CA VAL A 74 -2.58 2.14 6.52
C VAL A 74 -3.94 2.82 6.52
N GLY A 75 -4.13 3.75 7.45
CA GLY A 75 -5.37 4.50 7.60
C GLY A 75 -6.23 4.03 8.77
N GLY A 76 -7.39 4.64 8.90
CA GLY A 76 -8.32 4.38 10.00
C GLY A 76 -9.72 4.85 9.68
N ASP A 77 -10.54 5.04 10.71
CA ASP A 77 -11.90 5.57 10.56
C ASP A 77 -11.88 7.02 10.06
N VAL A 78 -12.29 7.20 8.82
CA VAL A 78 -12.32 8.50 8.13
C VAL A 78 -13.20 9.51 8.85
N GLY A 79 -14.28 9.06 9.52
CA GLY A 79 -15.23 9.92 10.20
C GLY A 79 -14.73 10.46 11.55
N ASN A 80 -13.94 9.68 12.28
CA ASN A 80 -13.63 9.94 13.68
C ASN A 80 -12.14 10.10 13.98
N SER A 81 -11.25 9.70 13.08
CA SER A 81 -9.82 9.79 13.33
C SER A 81 -9.27 11.20 13.09
N ARG A 82 -8.43 11.67 14.01
CA ARG A 82 -7.68 12.92 13.89
C ARG A 82 -6.80 13.00 12.63
N TRP A 83 -6.40 11.86 12.09
CA TRP A 83 -5.56 11.78 10.89
C TRP A 83 -6.25 12.30 9.63
N TYR A 84 -7.57 12.46 9.64
CA TYR A 84 -8.35 12.98 8.50
C TYR A 84 -8.80 14.44 8.68
N GLN A 85 -8.49 15.04 9.84
CA GLN A 85 -8.77 16.46 10.13
C GLN A 85 -7.64 17.39 9.65
N VAL A 86 -6.70 16.85 8.87
CA VAL A 86 -5.54 17.56 8.32
C VAL A 86 -5.64 17.69 6.80
N ALA A 87 -4.75 18.48 6.21
CA ALA A 87 -4.67 18.61 4.76
C ALA A 87 -4.47 17.23 4.09
N PRO A 88 -5.01 17.01 2.88
CA PRO A 88 -4.97 15.70 2.20
C PRO A 88 -3.57 15.10 2.04
N ASN A 89 -2.57 15.94 1.83
CA ASN A 89 -1.15 15.54 1.71
C ASN A 89 -0.50 15.08 3.03
N LEU A 90 -1.18 15.28 4.15
CA LEU A 90 -0.73 14.83 5.48
C LEU A 90 -1.55 13.64 6.01
N ARG A 91 -2.48 13.13 5.24
CA ARG A 91 -3.28 11.95 5.62
C ARG A 91 -2.48 10.66 5.47
N PRO A 92 -2.85 9.57 6.14
CA PRO A 92 -2.14 8.28 6.07
C PRO A 92 -1.92 7.77 4.63
N GLU A 93 -2.91 7.94 3.77
CA GLU A 93 -2.86 7.49 2.37
C GLU A 93 -1.79 8.24 1.54
N ALA A 94 -1.48 9.47 1.92
CA ALA A 94 -0.39 10.21 1.28
C ALA A 94 0.97 9.53 1.49
N GLY A 95 1.19 8.90 2.67
CA GLY A 95 2.38 8.07 2.93
C GLY A 95 2.45 6.87 1.99
N LEU A 96 1.30 6.20 1.75
CA LEU A 96 1.24 5.07 0.83
C LEU A 96 1.55 5.47 -0.61
N LEU A 97 1.07 6.62 -1.07
CA LEU A 97 1.41 7.15 -2.40
C LEU A 97 2.87 7.56 -2.48
N ALA A 98 3.39 8.22 -1.44
CA ALA A 98 4.78 8.66 -1.38
C ALA A 98 5.77 7.48 -1.42
N ILE A 99 5.54 6.40 -0.66
CA ILE A 99 6.43 5.24 -0.68
C ILE A 99 6.39 4.51 -2.02
N ARG A 100 5.21 4.37 -2.64
CA ARG A 100 5.07 3.77 -3.99
C ARG A 100 5.88 4.55 -5.02
N LYS A 101 5.77 5.87 -5.01
CA LYS A 101 6.54 6.75 -5.89
C LYS A 101 8.03 6.68 -5.57
N GLY A 102 8.40 6.76 -4.29
CA GLY A 102 9.80 6.77 -3.85
C GLY A 102 10.55 5.47 -4.13
N LEU A 103 9.85 4.32 -4.13
CA LEU A 103 10.39 3.01 -4.50
C LEU A 103 10.20 2.69 -5.99
N ASN A 104 9.59 3.58 -6.78
CA ASN A 104 9.29 3.38 -8.20
C ASN A 104 8.53 2.07 -8.48
N LEU A 105 7.47 1.81 -7.70
CA LEU A 105 6.66 0.60 -7.83
C LEU A 105 5.66 0.75 -8.97
N PHE A 106 6.04 0.26 -10.15
CA PHE A 106 5.26 0.40 -11.38
C PHE A 106 3.98 -0.41 -11.39
N ALA A 107 4.05 -1.70 -11.02
CA ALA A 107 2.96 -2.65 -11.20
C ALA A 107 2.40 -3.17 -9.87
N ASN A 108 1.12 -2.96 -9.64
CA ASN A 108 0.39 -3.63 -8.58
C ASN A 108 -0.26 -4.91 -9.15
N MET A 109 0.31 -6.04 -8.84
CA MET A 109 -0.19 -7.35 -9.25
C MET A 109 -1.26 -7.83 -8.27
N ARG A 110 -2.47 -8.03 -8.75
CA ARG A 110 -3.63 -8.45 -7.95
C ARG A 110 -4.17 -9.80 -8.46
N PRO A 111 -3.66 -10.92 -7.93
CA PRO A 111 -4.22 -12.22 -8.28
C PRO A 111 -5.65 -12.36 -7.76
N ALA A 112 -6.53 -12.89 -8.58
CA ALA A 112 -7.89 -13.25 -8.23
C ALA A 112 -8.15 -14.69 -8.68
N TYR A 113 -8.31 -15.58 -7.71
CA TYR A 113 -8.52 -16.99 -7.92
C TYR A 113 -9.83 -17.43 -7.24
N LEU A 114 -10.69 -18.11 -7.97
CA LEU A 114 -11.90 -18.69 -7.39
C LEU A 114 -11.64 -20.12 -6.96
N TYR A 115 -11.53 -20.34 -5.66
CA TYR A 115 -11.44 -21.68 -5.08
C TYR A 115 -12.76 -22.42 -5.25
N LYS A 116 -12.71 -23.70 -5.64
CA LYS A 116 -13.90 -24.53 -5.87
C LYS A 116 -14.82 -24.60 -4.65
N GLU A 117 -14.22 -24.63 -3.46
CA GLU A 117 -14.92 -24.66 -2.17
C GLU A 117 -15.66 -23.35 -1.87
N LEU A 118 -15.31 -22.26 -2.53
CA LEU A 118 -15.92 -20.94 -2.38
C LEU A 118 -16.81 -20.53 -3.57
N ALA A 119 -16.99 -21.42 -4.55
CA ALA A 119 -17.75 -21.11 -5.76
C ALA A 119 -19.19 -20.66 -5.48
N ASP A 120 -19.84 -21.25 -4.49
CA ASP A 120 -21.23 -20.90 -4.12
C ASP A 120 -21.33 -19.55 -3.40
N ALA A 121 -20.24 -19.03 -2.84
CA ALA A 121 -20.17 -17.68 -2.24
C ALA A 121 -19.90 -16.58 -3.28
N CYS A 122 -19.56 -16.95 -4.52
CA CYS A 122 -19.27 -16.00 -5.58
C CYS A 122 -20.58 -15.33 -6.07
N PRO A 123 -20.65 -13.98 -6.11
CA PRO A 123 -21.86 -13.27 -6.53
C PRO A 123 -22.09 -13.28 -8.05
N ILE A 124 -21.15 -13.79 -8.83
CA ILE A 124 -21.24 -13.88 -10.29
C ILE A 124 -22.01 -15.13 -10.67
N LYS A 125 -22.88 -15.02 -11.69
CA LYS A 125 -23.68 -16.14 -12.18
C LYS A 125 -22.82 -17.31 -12.63
N LYS A 126 -23.27 -18.54 -12.34
CA LYS A 126 -22.55 -19.79 -12.68
C LYS A 126 -22.28 -19.94 -14.19
N GLU A 127 -23.19 -19.45 -15.03
CA GLU A 127 -23.01 -19.48 -16.50
C GLU A 127 -21.85 -18.59 -16.98
N ILE A 128 -21.48 -17.57 -16.20
CA ILE A 128 -20.35 -16.66 -16.49
C ILE A 128 -19.05 -17.22 -15.92
N ILE A 129 -19.10 -17.78 -14.71
CA ILE A 129 -17.93 -18.31 -14.01
C ILE A 129 -17.44 -19.60 -14.67
N GLY A 130 -18.36 -20.44 -15.17
CA GLY A 130 -18.03 -21.79 -15.65
C GLY A 130 -17.36 -22.63 -14.54
N ASP A 131 -16.19 -23.16 -14.84
CA ASP A 131 -15.39 -23.97 -13.88
C ASP A 131 -14.55 -23.15 -12.89
N GLY A 132 -14.71 -21.83 -12.90
CA GLY A 132 -13.94 -20.88 -12.07
C GLY A 132 -13.08 -19.92 -12.89
N PHE A 133 -12.29 -19.11 -12.19
CA PHE A 133 -11.33 -18.23 -12.84
C PHE A 133 -10.02 -18.18 -12.06
N ASP A 134 -8.95 -17.97 -12.82
CA ASP A 134 -7.60 -17.66 -12.33
C ASP A 134 -7.07 -16.51 -13.19
N MET A 135 -6.95 -15.33 -12.60
CA MET A 135 -6.52 -14.13 -13.31
C MET A 135 -5.62 -13.25 -12.46
N VAL A 136 -4.81 -12.45 -13.10
CA VAL A 136 -4.03 -11.39 -12.46
C VAL A 136 -4.44 -10.04 -13.04
N ILE A 137 -4.93 -9.16 -12.16
CA ILE A 137 -5.24 -7.78 -12.54
C ILE A 137 -3.97 -6.95 -12.34
N MET A 138 -3.42 -6.44 -13.42
CA MET A 138 -2.26 -5.55 -13.40
C MET A 138 -2.72 -4.10 -13.31
N ARG A 139 -2.29 -3.38 -12.27
CA ARG A 139 -2.56 -1.96 -12.10
C ARG A 139 -1.26 -1.16 -12.14
N GLU A 140 -1.17 -0.23 -13.08
CA GLU A 140 -0.09 0.74 -13.11
C GLU A 140 -0.22 1.73 -11.94
N LEU A 141 0.90 2.12 -11.30
CA LEU A 141 0.92 2.92 -10.06
C LEU A 141 1.86 4.12 -10.10
N THR A 142 2.52 4.42 -11.21
CA THR A 142 3.53 5.50 -11.28
C THR A 142 3.04 6.74 -12.01
N GLY A 143 1.92 6.63 -12.73
CA GLY A 143 1.33 7.71 -13.49
C GLY A 143 -0.16 7.91 -13.22
N GLY A 144 -0.83 8.57 -14.14
CA GLY A 144 -2.27 8.73 -14.19
C GLY A 144 -2.86 9.66 -13.14
N LEU A 145 -4.09 9.38 -12.75
CA LEU A 145 -4.94 10.24 -11.93
C LEU A 145 -4.33 10.67 -10.57
N TYR A 146 -3.45 9.88 -9.97
CA TYR A 146 -2.94 10.14 -8.62
C TYR A 146 -1.63 10.95 -8.59
N PHE A 147 -0.90 11.06 -9.69
CA PHE A 147 0.44 11.62 -9.72
C PHE A 147 0.60 12.84 -10.64
N GLY A 148 -0.44 13.16 -11.43
CA GLY A 148 -0.47 14.35 -12.26
C GLY A 148 -0.51 15.65 -11.44
N GLU A 149 0.01 16.73 -12.02
CA GLU A 149 -0.07 18.05 -11.41
C GLU A 149 -1.53 18.52 -11.37
N ARG A 150 -1.92 19.08 -10.23
CA ARG A 150 -3.22 19.68 -10.00
C ARG A 150 -3.07 21.06 -9.41
N TYR A 151 -3.69 22.03 -10.02
CA TYR A 151 -3.72 23.37 -9.49
C TYR A 151 -4.96 24.15 -9.99
N THR A 152 -5.33 25.17 -9.23
CA THR A 152 -6.33 26.15 -9.64
C THR A 152 -5.66 27.52 -9.69
N LYS A 153 -5.75 28.19 -10.82
CA LYS A 153 -5.21 29.54 -11.01
C LYS A 153 -6.11 30.35 -11.93
N GLU A 154 -5.99 31.65 -11.84
CA GLU A 154 -6.61 32.56 -12.80
C GLU A 154 -5.82 32.56 -14.11
N ILE A 155 -6.50 32.32 -15.24
CA ILE A 155 -5.96 32.37 -16.59
C ILE A 155 -6.93 33.23 -17.39
N ASP A 156 -6.42 34.32 -17.96
CA ASP A 156 -7.21 35.27 -18.78
C ASP A 156 -8.48 35.79 -18.07
N GLY A 157 -8.38 36.06 -16.75
CA GLY A 157 -9.49 36.54 -15.94
C GLY A 157 -10.49 35.47 -15.52
N LEU A 158 -10.25 34.19 -15.82
CA LEU A 158 -11.10 33.05 -15.45
C LEU A 158 -10.39 32.13 -14.44
N MET A 159 -11.11 31.77 -13.37
CA MET A 159 -10.65 30.73 -12.46
C MET A 159 -10.64 29.38 -13.17
N THR A 160 -9.47 28.86 -13.42
CA THR A 160 -9.23 27.64 -14.20
C THR A 160 -8.63 26.55 -13.31
N ALA A 161 -9.31 25.40 -13.25
CA ALA A 161 -8.77 24.18 -12.63
C ALA A 161 -8.07 23.34 -13.70
N VAL A 162 -6.85 22.92 -13.40
CA VAL A 162 -6.04 22.04 -14.26
C VAL A 162 -5.78 20.73 -13.55
N ASP A 163 -6.03 19.63 -14.21
CA ASP A 163 -5.71 18.26 -13.77
C ASP A 163 -4.97 17.56 -14.92
N THR A 164 -3.71 17.19 -14.65
CA THR A 164 -2.85 16.56 -15.65
C THR A 164 -2.82 15.05 -15.43
N LEU A 165 -3.08 14.30 -16.47
CA LEU A 165 -2.94 12.84 -16.52
C LEU A 165 -1.72 12.50 -17.36
N THR A 166 -0.78 11.71 -16.81
CA THR A 166 0.46 11.28 -17.50
C THR A 166 0.54 9.78 -17.58
#